data_85d668f71781d4a81526a217646f3f05
#
_entry.id   85d668f71781d4a81526a217646f3f05
#
_cell.length_a   1.000
_cell.length_b   1.000
_cell.length_c   1.000
_cell.angle_alpha   90.00
_cell.angle_beta   90.00
_cell.angle_gamma   90.00
#
_symmetry.space_group_name_H-M   'P 1'
#
loop_
_entity.id
_entity.type
_entity.pdbx_description
1 polymer ?
#
loop_
_entity_poly.entity_id
_entity_poly.type
_entity_poly.pdbx_seq_one_letter_code
_entity_poly.pdbx_strand_id
1 'polypeptide(L)'
;MRTRTLIPFGAAIGLLASASAVVVSQARTPYLLVLNKDDATLALVDLKTNAVAGRVGTGEGPHEITVSSDGAMAFVGNYGGQTPGSTISVIDLAARKEIRRVDLGALRRPHGLAFADGKLYFTAEVNRAVARYDPATGQIDWLLGTGQATTHMILVNKDASRMFTANIGGDSVSVIERGASPLAWNVTVVPVGKGPEGIDISPDGKEVWTAHSRDGGVSIIDVAARKVTQTIDLQTKRSNRLKFTPDGKLVLISDVDTGDVVVVDVAGRREAKRVHVGKSPEGILIAPDGGRAYVAVSGDNNVAIIDLKTLAIAGRISTGIDPDGMAYVER
;
A
#
# COMPACT_ATOMS: atom_id res chain seq x y z
N MET A 1 -16.83 -94.11 12.66
CA MET A 1 -17.79 -93.15 12.13
C MET A 1 -17.67 -91.91 12.96
N ARG A 2 -17.04 -90.81 12.46
CA ARG A 2 -16.93 -89.54 13.15
C ARG A 2 -17.62 -88.49 12.24
N THR A 3 -18.75 -88.00 12.67
CA THR A 3 -19.52 -86.96 12.05
C THR A 3 -18.85 -85.58 12.24
N ARG A 4 -18.55 -84.86 11.18
CA ARG A 4 -18.03 -83.47 11.19
C ARG A 4 -19.21 -82.53 11.03
N THR A 5 -19.39 -81.70 12.00
CA THR A 5 -20.37 -80.56 11.99
C THR A 5 -19.74 -79.39 11.30
N LEU A 6 -20.36 -78.87 10.26
CA LEU A 6 -20.03 -77.62 9.54
C LEU A 6 -20.70 -76.41 10.22
N ILE A 7 -19.93 -75.43 10.58
CA ILE A 7 -20.39 -74.15 11.10
C ILE A 7 -20.41 -73.13 9.91
N PRO A 8 -21.50 -72.39 9.63
CA PRO A 8 -21.50 -71.40 8.58
C PRO A 8 -20.88 -70.08 9.08
N PHE A 9 -19.94 -69.52 8.31
CA PHE A 9 -19.38 -68.19 8.48
C PHE A 9 -20.37 -67.18 7.91
N GLY A 10 -20.97 -66.34 8.75
CA GLY A 10 -21.74 -65.16 8.34
C GLY A 10 -20.82 -63.97 8.09
N ALA A 11 -20.78 -63.52 6.87
CA ALA A 11 -20.06 -62.26 6.49
C ALA A 11 -20.93 -61.05 6.84
N ALA A 12 -20.49 -60.29 7.82
CA ALA A 12 -21.08 -58.95 8.10
C ALA A 12 -20.46 -57.90 7.16
N ILE A 13 -21.26 -57.39 6.24
CA ILE A 13 -20.90 -56.23 5.38
C ILE A 13 -21.14 -54.95 6.20
N GLY A 14 -20.08 -54.35 6.68
CA GLY A 14 -20.14 -53.01 7.30
C GLY A 14 -20.21 -51.94 6.24
N LEU A 15 -21.35 -51.23 6.16
CA LEU A 15 -21.48 -50.00 5.38
C LEU A 15 -20.69 -48.87 6.09
N LEU A 16 -19.57 -48.47 5.52
CA LEU A 16 -18.87 -47.21 5.88
C LEU A 16 -19.62 -46.04 5.22
N ALA A 17 -20.41 -45.31 5.99
CA ALA A 17 -20.96 -44.05 5.56
C ALA A 17 -19.84 -42.97 5.61
N SER A 18 -19.35 -42.57 4.46
CA SER A 18 -18.42 -41.42 4.32
C SER A 18 -19.22 -40.12 4.46
N ALA A 19 -19.12 -39.49 5.62
CA ALA A 19 -19.64 -38.11 5.79
C ALA A 19 -18.71 -37.15 5.06
N SER A 20 -19.14 -36.64 3.91
CA SER A 20 -18.50 -35.53 3.22
C SER A 20 -18.74 -34.26 4.02
N ALA A 21 -17.74 -33.76 4.73
CA ALA A 21 -17.81 -32.45 5.35
C ALA A 21 -17.86 -31.37 4.26
N VAL A 22 -19.00 -30.73 4.12
CA VAL A 22 -19.12 -29.52 3.29
C VAL A 22 -18.35 -28.42 4.00
N VAL A 23 -17.16 -28.11 3.51
CA VAL A 23 -16.42 -26.92 3.94
C VAL A 23 -17.15 -25.71 3.37
N VAL A 24 -18.03 -25.11 4.16
CA VAL A 24 -18.61 -23.81 3.84
C VAL A 24 -17.46 -22.80 3.92
N SER A 25 -16.96 -22.39 2.78
CA SER A 25 -16.05 -21.23 2.71
C SER A 25 -16.81 -20.01 3.26
N GLN A 26 -16.44 -19.54 4.44
CA GLN A 26 -16.95 -18.27 4.94
C GLN A 26 -16.56 -17.18 3.96
N ALA A 27 -17.57 -16.46 3.42
CA ALA A 27 -17.31 -15.33 2.54
C ALA A 27 -16.45 -14.30 3.28
N ARG A 28 -15.26 -14.04 2.75
CA ARG A 28 -14.33 -13.07 3.32
C ARG A 28 -14.99 -11.69 3.36
N THR A 29 -14.73 -10.94 4.41
CA THR A 29 -15.21 -9.57 4.55
C THR A 29 -14.08 -8.63 4.11
N PRO A 30 -14.36 -7.72 3.16
CA PRO A 30 -13.40 -6.71 2.77
C PRO A 30 -13.30 -5.61 3.85
N TYR A 31 -12.07 -5.30 4.25
CA TYR A 31 -11.77 -4.19 5.16
C TYR A 31 -10.89 -3.16 4.48
N LEU A 32 -11.22 -1.88 4.73
CA LEU A 32 -10.31 -0.76 4.52
C LEU A 32 -9.57 -0.50 5.84
N LEU A 33 -8.26 -0.53 5.79
CA LEU A 33 -7.38 -0.16 6.88
C LEU A 33 -7.00 1.30 6.70
N VAL A 34 -7.22 2.15 7.70
CA VAL A 34 -6.98 3.61 7.62
C VAL A 34 -6.13 4.05 8.80
N LEU A 35 -5.01 4.66 8.53
CA LEU A 35 -4.19 5.30 9.55
C LEU A 35 -4.75 6.68 9.90
N ASN A 36 -4.79 7.01 11.18
CA ASN A 36 -5.17 8.32 11.69
C ASN A 36 -3.95 8.89 12.41
N LYS A 37 -3.30 9.89 11.82
CA LYS A 37 -1.98 10.38 12.26
C LYS A 37 -2.02 10.98 13.66
N ASP A 38 -2.98 11.87 13.91
CA ASP A 38 -3.09 12.57 15.18
C ASP A 38 -3.63 11.69 16.32
N ASP A 39 -4.45 10.68 15.99
CA ASP A 39 -4.94 9.70 16.95
C ASP A 39 -3.91 8.59 17.25
N ALA A 40 -2.83 8.48 16.48
CA ALA A 40 -1.88 7.38 16.52
C ALA A 40 -2.58 6.01 16.47
N THR A 41 -3.54 5.82 15.54
CA THR A 41 -4.34 4.60 15.42
C THR A 41 -4.45 4.11 13.99
N LEU A 42 -4.68 2.79 13.88
CA LEU A 42 -5.19 2.10 12.70
C LEU A 42 -6.68 1.80 12.90
N ALA A 43 -7.55 2.35 12.06
CA ALA A 43 -8.96 1.97 12.00
C ALA A 43 -9.17 0.84 10.99
N LEU A 44 -9.97 -0.17 11.37
CA LEU A 44 -10.44 -1.24 10.51
C LEU A 44 -11.89 -0.93 10.12
N VAL A 45 -12.14 -0.59 8.87
CA VAL A 45 -13.47 -0.26 8.35
C VAL A 45 -14.03 -1.47 7.61
N ASP A 46 -15.18 -1.97 8.02
CA ASP A 46 -15.94 -2.99 7.28
C ASP A 46 -16.59 -2.34 6.04
N LEU A 47 -16.17 -2.75 4.85
CA LEU A 47 -16.65 -2.18 3.58
C LEU A 47 -18.04 -2.65 3.15
N LYS A 48 -18.64 -3.64 3.86
CA LYS A 48 -20.05 -4.00 3.67
C LYS A 48 -20.98 -2.98 4.33
N THR A 49 -20.54 -2.41 5.45
CA THR A 49 -21.33 -1.46 6.25
C THR A 49 -20.79 -0.03 6.20
N ASN A 50 -19.58 0.18 5.70
CA ASN A 50 -18.80 1.43 5.76
C ASN A 50 -18.65 1.96 7.21
N ALA A 51 -18.56 1.06 8.18
CA ALA A 51 -18.42 1.40 9.59
C ALA A 51 -17.08 0.92 10.16
N VAL A 52 -16.55 1.67 11.13
CA VAL A 52 -15.33 1.26 11.86
C VAL A 52 -15.67 0.06 12.75
N ALA A 53 -15.11 -1.10 12.41
CA ALA A 53 -15.28 -2.36 13.14
C ALA A 53 -14.26 -2.55 14.29
N GLY A 54 -13.23 -1.71 14.36
CA GLY A 54 -12.21 -1.74 15.40
C GLY A 54 -11.11 -0.73 15.18
N ARG A 55 -10.32 -0.49 16.24
CA ARG A 55 -9.11 0.35 16.21
C ARG A 55 -7.97 -0.34 16.93
N VAL A 56 -6.75 -0.09 16.46
CA VAL A 56 -5.50 -0.57 17.06
C VAL A 56 -4.57 0.61 17.24
N GLY A 57 -3.97 0.78 18.43
CA GLY A 57 -2.94 1.80 18.65
C GLY A 57 -1.68 1.49 17.85
N THR A 58 -1.02 2.54 17.36
CA THR A 58 0.28 2.49 16.65
C THR A 58 1.34 3.30 17.41
N GLY A 59 2.48 3.56 16.80
CA GLY A 59 3.38 4.64 17.26
C GLY A 59 2.91 6.01 16.78
N GLU A 60 3.67 7.05 17.15
CA GLU A 60 3.38 8.44 16.82
C GLU A 60 3.46 8.71 15.32
N GLY A 61 2.48 9.43 14.79
CA GLY A 61 2.42 9.88 13.40
C GLY A 61 2.47 8.72 12.39
N PRO A 62 1.54 7.74 12.44
CA PRO A 62 1.52 6.66 11.45
C PRO A 62 1.15 7.23 10.07
N HIS A 63 2.04 7.10 9.06
CA HIS A 63 1.84 7.67 7.73
C HIS A 63 1.50 6.64 6.66
N GLU A 64 2.26 5.53 6.59
CA GLU A 64 2.08 4.53 5.56
C GLU A 64 1.83 3.15 6.15
N ILE A 65 1.05 2.36 5.42
CA ILE A 65 0.67 1.00 5.79
C ILE A 65 0.80 0.06 4.59
N THR A 66 1.26 -1.15 4.85
CA THR A 66 1.16 -2.26 3.91
C THR A 66 0.73 -3.53 4.65
N VAL A 67 0.25 -4.54 3.91
CA VAL A 67 -0.18 -5.81 4.47
C VAL A 67 0.68 -6.96 3.95
N SER A 68 0.84 -8.00 4.76
CA SER A 68 1.48 -9.24 4.32
C SER A 68 0.69 -9.91 3.20
N SER A 69 1.34 -10.71 2.35
CA SER A 69 0.71 -11.33 1.18
C SER A 69 -0.48 -12.26 1.52
N ASP A 70 -0.50 -12.81 2.73
CA ASP A 70 -1.61 -13.63 3.25
C ASP A 70 -2.72 -12.81 3.94
N GLY A 71 -2.54 -11.49 4.04
CA GLY A 71 -3.45 -10.58 4.73
C GLY A 71 -3.49 -10.76 6.25
N ALA A 72 -2.55 -11.51 6.85
CA ALA A 72 -2.57 -11.77 8.30
C ALA A 72 -2.03 -10.59 9.12
N MET A 73 -1.02 -9.88 8.61
CA MET A 73 -0.34 -8.80 9.30
C MET A 73 -0.43 -7.48 8.54
N ALA A 74 -0.53 -6.39 9.27
CA ALA A 74 -0.27 -5.04 8.76
C ALA A 74 1.03 -4.49 9.36
N PHE A 75 1.76 -3.72 8.55
CA PHE A 75 2.98 -3.01 8.93
C PHE A 75 2.72 -1.52 8.77
N VAL A 76 3.01 -0.75 9.82
CA VAL A 76 2.75 0.69 9.88
C VAL A 76 4.03 1.43 10.19
N GLY A 77 4.41 2.35 9.33
CA GLY A 77 5.53 3.26 9.55
C GLY A 77 5.16 4.36 10.55
N ASN A 78 5.77 4.37 11.72
CA ASN A 78 5.59 5.41 12.72
C ASN A 78 6.59 6.54 12.44
N TYR A 79 6.14 7.49 11.63
CA TYR A 79 6.98 8.56 11.09
C TYR A 79 7.45 9.56 12.17
N GLY A 80 6.66 9.65 13.26
CA GLY A 80 6.87 10.60 14.35
C GLY A 80 6.29 11.98 14.03
N GLY A 81 6.43 12.87 14.98
CA GLY A 81 6.00 14.27 14.89
C GLY A 81 7.20 15.21 14.77
N GLN A 82 7.37 16.10 15.74
CA GLN A 82 8.54 16.99 15.82
C GLN A 82 9.83 16.18 15.95
N THR A 83 9.80 15.09 16.73
CA THR A 83 10.91 14.14 16.80
C THR A 83 10.73 13.08 15.69
N PRO A 84 11.73 12.89 14.82
CA PRO A 84 11.68 11.85 13.81
C PRO A 84 11.48 10.47 14.39
N GLY A 85 10.40 9.78 14.01
CA GLY A 85 10.11 8.42 14.43
C GLY A 85 11.14 7.41 13.94
N SER A 86 11.24 6.27 14.64
CA SER A 86 12.21 5.20 14.37
C SER A 86 11.63 3.81 14.61
N THR A 87 10.33 3.64 14.44
CA THR A 87 9.70 2.34 14.67
C THR A 87 8.71 1.97 13.57
N ILE A 88 8.46 0.65 13.46
CA ILE A 88 7.37 0.09 12.65
C ILE A 88 6.50 -0.73 13.58
N SER A 89 5.19 -0.49 13.57
CA SER A 89 4.20 -1.32 14.25
C SER A 89 3.84 -2.53 13.39
N VAL A 90 3.89 -3.73 13.96
CA VAL A 90 3.41 -4.98 13.36
C VAL A 90 2.11 -5.37 14.04
N ILE A 91 1.03 -5.41 13.28
CA ILE A 91 -0.32 -5.61 13.78
C ILE A 91 -0.87 -6.93 13.27
N ASP A 92 -1.30 -7.81 14.18
CA ASP A 92 -2.11 -8.98 13.85
C ASP A 92 -3.54 -8.50 13.57
N LEU A 93 -3.96 -8.65 12.32
CA LEU A 93 -5.27 -8.19 11.88
C LEU A 93 -6.42 -9.08 12.38
N ALA A 94 -6.19 -10.35 12.74
CA ALA A 94 -7.21 -11.22 13.35
C ALA A 94 -7.44 -10.85 14.81
N ALA A 95 -6.37 -10.75 15.56
CA ALA A 95 -6.41 -10.36 16.96
C ALA A 95 -6.72 -8.86 17.14
N ARG A 96 -6.58 -8.06 16.06
CA ARG A 96 -6.70 -6.59 16.09
C ARG A 96 -5.80 -5.98 17.16
N LYS A 97 -4.54 -6.36 17.14
CA LYS A 97 -3.58 -6.00 18.18
C LYS A 97 -2.19 -5.78 17.58
N GLU A 98 -1.47 -4.76 18.08
CA GLU A 98 -0.03 -4.65 17.84
C GLU A 98 0.67 -5.81 18.57
N ILE A 99 1.35 -6.66 17.80
CA ILE A 99 2.08 -7.83 18.32
C ILE A 99 3.58 -7.58 18.45
N ARG A 100 4.08 -6.55 17.79
CA ARG A 100 5.48 -6.14 17.84
C ARG A 100 5.62 -4.68 17.43
N ARG A 101 6.52 -3.98 18.10
CA ARG A 101 7.06 -2.69 17.65
C ARG A 101 8.52 -2.87 17.33
N VAL A 102 8.85 -2.76 16.05
CA VAL A 102 10.22 -2.94 15.55
C VAL A 102 10.98 -1.63 15.75
N ASP A 103 12.06 -1.67 16.50
CA ASP A 103 13.01 -0.57 16.63
C ASP A 103 13.94 -0.57 15.40
N LEU A 104 13.99 0.54 14.68
CA LEU A 104 14.80 0.72 13.48
C LEU A 104 16.21 1.26 13.78
N GLY A 105 16.56 1.39 15.06
CA GLY A 105 17.87 1.89 15.50
C GLY A 105 18.14 3.31 15.03
N ALA A 106 19.12 3.50 14.16
CA ALA A 106 19.51 4.81 13.64
C ALA A 106 18.65 5.27 12.43
N LEU A 107 17.80 4.41 11.86
CA LEU A 107 16.94 4.77 10.75
C LEU A 107 15.77 5.63 11.24
N ARG A 108 15.54 6.76 10.56
CA ARG A 108 14.56 7.76 10.99
C ARG A 108 13.57 8.08 9.88
N ARG A 109 12.35 8.43 10.30
CA ARG A 109 11.22 8.75 9.43
C ARG A 109 10.94 7.62 8.44
N PRO A 110 10.54 6.40 8.93
CA PRO A 110 10.05 5.36 8.05
C PRO A 110 8.79 5.84 7.36
N HIS A 111 8.78 5.88 6.01
CA HIS A 111 7.66 6.40 5.25
C HIS A 111 7.11 5.37 4.27
N GLY A 112 7.54 5.37 3.02
CA GLY A 112 7.03 4.43 2.02
C GLY A 112 7.25 2.98 2.45
N LEU A 113 6.19 2.17 2.39
CA LEU A 113 6.19 0.75 2.76
C LEU A 113 5.72 -0.13 1.61
N ALA A 114 6.39 -1.24 1.39
CA ALA A 114 5.95 -2.27 0.45
C ALA A 114 6.29 -3.66 0.97
N PHE A 115 5.35 -4.61 0.85
CA PHE A 115 5.59 -6.00 1.21
C PHE A 115 5.74 -6.84 -0.05
N ALA A 116 6.90 -7.46 -0.22
CA ALA A 116 7.23 -8.30 -1.37
C ALA A 116 8.16 -9.44 -0.96
N ASP A 117 8.03 -10.59 -1.61
CA ASP A 117 8.87 -11.78 -1.37
C ASP A 117 9.01 -12.14 0.13
N GLY A 118 7.90 -12.05 0.88
CA GLY A 118 7.86 -12.35 2.31
C GLY A 118 8.56 -11.34 3.23
N LYS A 119 8.99 -10.19 2.71
CA LYS A 119 9.74 -9.16 3.42
C LYS A 119 9.05 -7.81 3.33
N LEU A 120 9.29 -6.97 4.33
CA LEU A 120 8.88 -5.58 4.34
C LEU A 120 10.04 -4.69 3.88
N TYR A 121 9.83 -3.93 2.81
CA TYR A 121 10.73 -2.88 2.35
C TYR A 121 10.19 -1.53 2.80
N PHE A 122 11.07 -0.64 3.23
CA PHE A 122 10.67 0.69 3.69
C PHE A 122 11.74 1.74 3.39
N THR A 123 11.31 2.97 3.20
CA THR A 123 12.21 4.11 3.10
C THR A 123 12.50 4.67 4.50
N ALA A 124 13.73 5.15 4.70
CA ALA A 124 14.16 5.93 5.85
C ALA A 124 14.60 7.31 5.35
N GLU A 125 13.70 8.29 5.39
CA GLU A 125 13.88 9.58 4.70
C GLU A 125 15.12 10.34 5.14
N VAL A 126 15.32 10.45 6.47
CA VAL A 126 16.46 11.16 7.04
C VAL A 126 17.77 10.51 6.60
N ASN A 127 17.76 9.19 6.45
CA ASN A 127 18.96 8.41 6.10
C ASN A 127 19.17 8.31 4.59
N ARG A 128 18.24 8.79 3.75
CA ARG A 128 18.31 8.69 2.28
C ARG A 128 18.52 7.24 1.84
N ALA A 129 17.72 6.33 2.38
CA ALA A 129 17.93 4.90 2.25
C ALA A 129 16.63 4.13 2.10
N VAL A 130 16.76 2.93 1.53
CA VAL A 130 15.77 1.86 1.58
C VAL A 130 16.30 0.76 2.47
N ALA A 131 15.48 0.21 3.35
CA ALA A 131 15.82 -0.90 4.20
C ALA A 131 14.81 -2.04 4.07
N ARG A 132 15.20 -3.24 4.50
CA ARG A 132 14.35 -4.41 4.49
C ARG A 132 14.30 -5.05 5.88
N TYR A 133 13.07 -5.26 6.35
CA TYR A 133 12.79 -6.01 7.57
C TYR A 133 12.26 -7.41 7.22
N ASP A 134 12.82 -8.42 7.87
CA ASP A 134 12.36 -9.80 7.78
C ASP A 134 11.41 -10.13 8.95
N PRO A 135 10.11 -10.30 8.73
CA PRO A 135 9.18 -10.67 9.80
C PRO A 135 9.46 -12.03 10.43
N ALA A 136 10.05 -12.97 9.67
CA ALA A 136 10.35 -14.32 10.15
C ALA A 136 11.50 -14.34 11.17
N THR A 137 12.53 -13.52 10.95
CA THR A 137 13.70 -13.41 11.86
C THR A 137 13.59 -12.25 12.84
N GLY A 138 12.74 -11.27 12.52
CA GLY A 138 12.62 -10.05 13.31
C GLY A 138 13.78 -9.07 13.15
N GLN A 139 14.56 -9.16 12.06
CA GLN A 139 15.76 -8.38 11.84
C GLN A 139 15.63 -7.44 10.64
N ILE A 140 16.36 -6.31 10.68
CA ILE A 140 16.70 -5.53 9.49
C ILE A 140 17.89 -6.26 8.84
N ASP A 141 17.66 -6.90 7.69
CA ASP A 141 18.64 -7.79 7.06
C ASP A 141 19.28 -7.21 5.79
N TRP A 142 18.84 -6.02 5.37
CA TRP A 142 19.37 -5.32 4.20
C TRP A 142 19.13 -3.82 4.28
N LEU A 143 20.11 -3.05 3.78
CA LEU A 143 20.07 -1.59 3.71
C LEU A 143 20.79 -1.11 2.45
N LEU A 144 20.18 -0.17 1.72
CA LEU A 144 20.74 0.48 0.55
C LEU A 144 20.58 2.00 0.64
N GLY A 145 21.67 2.74 0.61
CA GLY A 145 21.64 4.18 0.46
C GLY A 145 21.25 4.59 -0.97
N THR A 146 20.25 5.44 -1.12
CA THR A 146 19.89 6.05 -2.41
C THR A 146 20.73 7.28 -2.71
N GLY A 147 21.28 7.91 -1.68
CA GLY A 147 21.97 9.20 -1.75
C GLY A 147 21.04 10.38 -2.03
N GLN A 148 19.75 10.14 -2.25
CA GLN A 148 18.76 11.15 -2.65
C GLN A 148 18.07 11.77 -1.43
N ALA A 149 17.94 13.10 -1.42
CA ALA A 149 17.28 13.81 -0.33
C ALA A 149 15.79 13.45 -0.27
N THR A 150 15.31 13.15 0.94
CA THR A 150 13.94 12.77 1.23
C THR A 150 13.47 11.61 0.33
N THR A 151 14.15 10.45 0.46
CA THR A 151 13.70 9.20 -0.16
C THR A 151 12.37 8.78 0.50
N HIS A 152 11.25 9.02 -0.18
CA HIS A 152 9.92 9.11 0.42
C HIS A 152 9.08 7.85 0.15
N MET A 153 8.44 7.76 -1.02
CA MET A 153 7.64 6.59 -1.39
C MET A 153 8.48 5.49 -2.02
N ILE A 154 8.02 4.25 -1.92
CA ILE A 154 8.66 3.09 -2.55
C ILE A 154 7.63 2.21 -3.27
N LEU A 155 8.00 1.74 -4.45
CA LEU A 155 7.35 0.63 -5.15
C LEU A 155 8.33 -0.53 -5.22
N VAL A 156 7.85 -1.76 -4.99
CA VAL A 156 8.66 -2.97 -5.08
C VAL A 156 7.90 -3.99 -5.93
N ASN A 157 8.56 -4.56 -6.95
CA ASN A 157 7.94 -5.61 -7.74
C ASN A 157 7.84 -6.93 -6.94
N LYS A 158 7.02 -7.86 -7.41
CA LYS A 158 6.62 -9.06 -6.66
C LYS A 158 7.79 -9.92 -6.17
N ASP A 159 8.86 -10.05 -6.96
CA ASP A 159 10.06 -10.83 -6.62
C ASP A 159 11.18 -9.98 -6.00
N ALA A 160 10.88 -8.73 -5.68
CA ALA A 160 11.79 -7.76 -5.10
C ALA A 160 13.12 -7.61 -5.87
N SER A 161 13.10 -7.83 -7.18
CA SER A 161 14.27 -7.62 -8.05
C SER A 161 14.40 -6.19 -8.54
N ARG A 162 13.30 -5.41 -8.48
CA ARG A 162 13.26 -4.01 -8.89
C ARG A 162 12.42 -3.17 -7.93
N MET A 163 12.92 -1.97 -7.63
CA MET A 163 12.24 -1.00 -6.78
C MET A 163 12.33 0.39 -7.41
N PHE A 164 11.37 1.25 -7.05
CA PHE A 164 11.39 2.65 -7.43
C PHE A 164 11.15 3.50 -6.18
N THR A 165 11.88 4.60 -6.02
CA THR A 165 11.61 5.56 -4.94
C THR A 165 11.39 6.96 -5.49
N ALA A 166 10.34 7.63 -5.01
CA ALA A 166 10.19 9.07 -5.19
C ALA A 166 11.06 9.79 -4.17
N ASN A 167 11.87 10.75 -4.62
CA ASN A 167 12.80 11.49 -3.77
C ASN A 167 12.43 12.97 -3.80
N ILE A 168 11.59 13.40 -2.84
CA ILE A 168 10.98 14.75 -2.82
C ILE A 168 12.04 15.84 -2.85
N GLY A 169 13.07 15.72 -2.02
CA GLY A 169 14.14 16.72 -1.91
C GLY A 169 15.21 16.60 -3.00
N GLY A 170 15.22 15.47 -3.72
CA GLY A 170 16.17 15.19 -4.80
C GLY A 170 15.63 15.49 -6.20
N ASP A 171 14.36 15.89 -6.35
CA ASP A 171 13.69 16.09 -7.64
C ASP A 171 13.94 14.92 -8.61
N SER A 172 13.84 13.68 -8.10
CA SER A 172 14.22 12.49 -8.84
C SER A 172 13.42 11.25 -8.44
N VAL A 173 13.44 10.25 -9.30
CA VAL A 173 13.06 8.88 -9.00
C VAL A 173 14.30 8.00 -9.05
N SER A 174 14.53 7.18 -8.02
CA SER A 174 15.58 6.14 -8.10
C SER A 174 14.97 4.85 -8.64
N VAL A 175 15.62 4.28 -9.65
CA VAL A 175 15.37 2.93 -10.14
C VAL A 175 16.45 2.03 -9.54
N ILE A 176 16.05 1.09 -8.69
CA ILE A 176 16.93 0.21 -7.93
C ILE A 176 16.72 -1.21 -8.45
N GLU A 177 17.76 -1.83 -8.97
CA GLU A 177 17.69 -3.16 -9.60
C GLU A 177 18.73 -4.10 -9.02
N ARG A 178 18.32 -5.36 -8.80
CA ARG A 178 19.25 -6.41 -8.38
C ARG A 178 20.28 -6.66 -9.49
N GLY A 179 21.55 -6.66 -9.13
CA GLY A 179 22.66 -6.96 -10.05
C GLY A 179 22.88 -8.46 -10.25
N ALA A 180 23.96 -8.82 -10.94
CA ALA A 180 24.31 -10.21 -11.24
C ALA A 180 24.69 -11.03 -10.00
N SER A 181 25.11 -10.40 -8.92
CA SER A 181 25.40 -11.05 -7.64
C SER A 181 24.31 -10.73 -6.62
N PRO A 182 24.01 -11.63 -5.66
CA PRO A 182 22.98 -11.39 -4.64
C PRO A 182 23.20 -10.14 -3.78
N LEU A 183 24.43 -9.67 -3.67
CA LEU A 183 24.79 -8.47 -2.92
C LEU A 183 24.88 -7.21 -3.78
N ALA A 184 24.84 -7.35 -5.11
CA ALA A 184 24.95 -6.23 -6.03
C ALA A 184 23.58 -5.60 -6.28
N TRP A 185 23.52 -4.28 -6.13
CA TRP A 185 22.35 -3.46 -6.48
C TRP A 185 22.80 -2.26 -7.30
N ASN A 186 22.10 -2.01 -8.37
CA ASN A 186 22.32 -0.85 -9.24
C ASN A 186 21.28 0.21 -8.93
N VAL A 187 21.71 1.45 -8.76
CA VAL A 187 20.83 2.60 -8.56
C VAL A 187 20.99 3.55 -9.73
N THR A 188 19.92 3.72 -10.51
CA THR A 188 19.85 4.74 -11.56
C THR A 188 18.97 5.87 -11.06
N VAL A 189 19.49 7.09 -11.04
CA VAL A 189 18.72 8.28 -10.66
C VAL A 189 18.14 8.92 -11.91
N VAL A 190 16.84 9.04 -11.97
CA VAL A 190 16.08 9.65 -13.07
C VAL A 190 15.59 11.02 -12.62
N PRO A 191 16.15 12.14 -13.15
CA PRO A 191 15.63 13.47 -12.87
C PRO A 191 14.18 13.60 -13.35
N VAL A 192 13.32 14.23 -12.51
CA VAL A 192 11.91 14.51 -12.81
C VAL A 192 11.58 15.97 -12.47
N GLY A 193 10.31 16.33 -12.43
CA GLY A 193 9.90 17.65 -11.97
C GLY A 193 10.08 17.85 -10.45
N LYS A 194 9.62 18.99 -9.95
CA LYS A 194 9.93 19.45 -8.58
C LYS A 194 9.11 18.76 -7.51
N GLY A 195 9.79 18.13 -6.57
CA GLY A 195 9.16 17.47 -5.43
C GLY A 195 8.30 16.27 -5.83
N PRO A 196 8.85 15.21 -6.48
CA PRO A 196 8.10 13.98 -6.74
C PRO A 196 7.69 13.35 -5.41
N GLU A 197 6.38 13.17 -5.21
CA GLU A 197 5.81 12.66 -3.96
C GLU A 197 4.97 11.41 -4.23
N GLY A 198 3.81 11.55 -4.87
CA GLY A 198 3.01 10.42 -5.33
C GLY A 198 3.70 9.67 -6.46
N ILE A 199 3.78 8.33 -6.34
CA ILE A 199 4.37 7.46 -7.35
C ILE A 199 3.55 6.17 -7.46
N ASP A 200 3.34 5.71 -8.69
CA ASP A 200 2.77 4.39 -8.95
C ASP A 200 3.26 3.82 -10.29
N ILE A 201 3.10 2.51 -10.47
CA ILE A 201 3.48 1.80 -11.69
C ILE A 201 2.22 1.39 -12.46
N SER A 202 2.28 1.54 -13.79
CA SER A 202 1.19 1.07 -14.66
C SER A 202 0.97 -0.44 -14.48
N PRO A 203 -0.28 -0.95 -14.58
CA PRO A 203 -0.57 -2.37 -14.37
C PRO A 203 0.20 -3.32 -15.29
N ASP A 204 0.61 -2.86 -16.48
CA ASP A 204 1.45 -3.62 -17.40
C ASP A 204 2.96 -3.56 -17.06
N GLY A 205 3.34 -2.78 -16.04
CA GLY A 205 4.71 -2.64 -15.55
C GLY A 205 5.66 -1.84 -16.43
N LYS A 206 5.16 -1.16 -17.47
CA LYS A 206 6.02 -0.47 -18.44
C LYS A 206 6.34 0.97 -18.08
N GLU A 207 5.46 1.63 -17.32
CA GLU A 207 5.59 3.03 -16.97
C GLU A 207 5.50 3.23 -15.45
N VAL A 208 6.35 4.09 -14.94
CA VAL A 208 6.21 4.66 -13.60
C VAL A 208 5.82 6.12 -13.75
N TRP A 209 4.73 6.49 -13.08
CA TRP A 209 4.27 7.87 -13.03
C TRP A 209 4.55 8.45 -11.65
N THR A 210 5.02 9.69 -11.62
CA THR A 210 5.22 10.42 -10.35
C THR A 210 4.65 11.83 -10.45
N ALA A 211 3.83 12.20 -9.46
CA ALA A 211 3.24 13.52 -9.36
C ALA A 211 4.13 14.43 -8.51
N HIS A 212 4.24 15.69 -8.95
CA HIS A 212 5.14 16.67 -8.37
C HIS A 212 4.40 17.59 -7.42
N SER A 213 4.85 17.68 -6.17
CA SER A 213 4.20 18.50 -5.14
C SER A 213 4.53 20.00 -5.23
N ARG A 214 5.43 20.44 -6.13
CA ARG A 214 5.88 21.83 -6.18
C ARG A 214 5.77 22.51 -7.53
N ASP A 215 5.55 21.78 -8.63
CA ASP A 215 5.41 22.36 -9.98
C ASP A 215 4.15 21.93 -10.73
N GLY A 216 3.30 21.13 -10.09
CA GLY A 216 1.98 20.76 -10.61
C GLY A 216 1.98 19.75 -11.75
N GLY A 217 3.14 19.18 -12.07
CA GLY A 217 3.30 18.25 -13.17
C GLY A 217 3.26 16.77 -12.74
N VAL A 218 3.29 15.91 -13.74
CA VAL A 218 3.45 14.45 -13.62
C VAL A 218 4.51 14.01 -14.62
N SER A 219 5.59 13.40 -14.13
CA SER A 219 6.58 12.74 -14.99
C SER A 219 6.22 11.30 -15.25
N ILE A 220 6.34 10.87 -16.51
CA ILE A 220 6.15 9.50 -16.98
C ILE A 220 7.50 8.92 -17.35
N ILE A 221 7.87 7.85 -16.66
CA ILE A 221 9.17 7.19 -16.80
C ILE A 221 8.95 5.85 -17.50
N ASP A 222 9.64 5.62 -18.62
CA ASP A 222 9.75 4.29 -19.22
C ASP A 222 10.66 3.41 -18.35
N VAL A 223 10.10 2.29 -17.89
CA VAL A 223 10.77 1.37 -16.95
C VAL A 223 11.99 0.71 -17.58
N ALA A 224 11.93 0.35 -18.86
CA ALA A 224 13.04 -0.31 -19.56
C ALA A 224 14.15 0.68 -19.91
N ALA A 225 13.78 1.86 -20.41
CA ALA A 225 14.71 2.92 -20.75
C ALA A 225 15.28 3.69 -19.56
N ARG A 226 14.60 3.61 -18.39
CA ARG A 226 14.95 4.33 -17.15
C ARG A 226 15.09 5.84 -17.38
N LYS A 227 14.15 6.42 -18.10
CA LYS A 227 14.14 7.86 -18.41
C LYS A 227 12.73 8.39 -18.53
N VAL A 228 12.57 9.68 -18.26
CA VAL A 228 11.31 10.39 -18.53
C VAL A 228 11.06 10.41 -20.03
N THR A 229 9.88 9.97 -20.44
CA THR A 229 9.41 10.02 -21.83
C THR A 229 8.47 11.20 -22.06
N GLN A 230 7.77 11.63 -21.01
CA GLN A 230 6.83 12.74 -21.08
C GLN A 230 6.63 13.36 -19.70
N THR A 231 6.35 14.65 -19.66
CA THR A 231 5.82 15.36 -18.51
C THR A 231 4.47 15.98 -18.90
N ILE A 232 3.46 15.79 -18.05
CA ILE A 232 2.12 16.35 -18.21
C ILE A 232 1.97 17.47 -17.17
N ASP A 233 1.55 18.66 -17.58
CA ASP A 233 1.16 19.73 -16.66
C ASP A 233 -0.33 19.59 -16.33
N LEU A 234 -0.63 19.27 -15.07
CA LEU A 234 -1.99 19.15 -14.55
C LEU A 234 -2.40 20.34 -13.69
N GLN A 235 -1.50 21.32 -13.53
CA GLN A 235 -1.71 22.54 -12.76
C GLN A 235 -2.18 22.26 -11.32
N THR A 236 -1.75 21.13 -10.74
CA THR A 236 -1.96 20.86 -9.32
C THR A 236 -1.14 21.84 -8.49
N LYS A 237 -1.54 22.09 -7.25
CA LYS A 237 -0.81 22.99 -6.34
C LYS A 237 0.14 22.24 -5.44
N ARG A 238 -0.35 21.15 -4.83
CA ARG A 238 0.45 20.26 -3.99
C ARG A 238 -0.03 18.83 -4.13
N SER A 239 0.45 18.15 -5.19
CA SER A 239 0.17 16.72 -5.37
C SER A 239 0.78 15.91 -4.22
N ASN A 240 0.00 14.96 -3.63
CA ASN A 240 0.48 14.08 -2.58
C ASN A 240 0.52 12.63 -3.03
N ARG A 241 -0.62 12.03 -3.38
CA ARG A 241 -0.70 10.63 -3.78
C ARG A 241 -1.05 10.50 -5.26
N LEU A 242 -0.56 9.44 -5.88
CA LEU A 242 -0.89 9.05 -7.26
C LEU A 242 -1.18 7.55 -7.29
N LYS A 243 -2.31 7.13 -7.90
CA LYS A 243 -2.69 5.73 -8.04
C LYS A 243 -3.32 5.43 -9.38
N PHE A 244 -2.86 4.35 -10.03
CA PHE A 244 -3.51 3.77 -11.20
C PHE A 244 -4.75 2.97 -10.80
N THR A 245 -5.78 2.99 -11.66
CA THR A 245 -6.83 1.97 -11.60
C THR A 245 -6.30 0.61 -12.06
N PRO A 246 -6.86 -0.53 -11.56
CA PRO A 246 -6.37 -1.86 -11.93
C PRO A 246 -6.43 -2.18 -13.43
N ASP A 247 -7.36 -1.54 -14.16
CA ASP A 247 -7.47 -1.66 -15.62
C ASP A 247 -6.52 -0.74 -16.40
N GLY A 248 -5.75 0.10 -15.70
CA GLY A 248 -4.77 1.01 -16.28
C GLY A 248 -5.35 2.18 -17.07
N LYS A 249 -6.65 2.42 -17.00
CA LYS A 249 -7.28 3.48 -17.82
C LYS A 249 -7.20 4.86 -17.18
N LEU A 250 -7.23 4.90 -15.85
CA LEU A 250 -7.21 6.15 -15.10
C LEU A 250 -6.04 6.19 -14.10
N VAL A 251 -5.59 7.41 -13.84
CA VAL A 251 -4.73 7.74 -12.70
C VAL A 251 -5.45 8.78 -11.86
N LEU A 252 -5.47 8.58 -10.55
CA LEU A 252 -6.01 9.52 -9.59
C LEU A 252 -4.87 10.18 -8.82
N ILE A 253 -4.95 11.50 -8.65
CA ILE A 253 -3.92 12.30 -7.95
C ILE A 253 -4.63 13.20 -6.95
N SER A 254 -4.26 13.13 -5.67
CA SER A 254 -4.74 14.06 -4.65
C SER A 254 -3.95 15.38 -4.73
N ASP A 255 -4.67 16.50 -4.67
CA ASP A 255 -4.11 17.86 -4.59
C ASP A 255 -4.52 18.48 -3.24
N VAL A 256 -3.59 18.48 -2.31
CA VAL A 256 -3.80 18.85 -0.91
C VAL A 256 -4.31 20.27 -0.75
N ASP A 257 -3.76 21.20 -1.56
CA ASP A 257 -4.05 22.65 -1.41
C ASP A 257 -5.38 23.05 -2.06
N THR A 258 -5.83 22.34 -3.10
CA THR A 258 -7.12 22.63 -3.76
C THR A 258 -8.29 21.85 -3.19
N GLY A 259 -8.00 20.73 -2.49
CA GLY A 259 -9.04 19.84 -2.00
C GLY A 259 -9.61 18.91 -3.06
N ASP A 260 -8.90 18.72 -4.15
CA ASP A 260 -9.36 17.98 -5.31
C ASP A 260 -8.65 16.63 -5.46
N VAL A 261 -9.31 15.71 -6.14
CA VAL A 261 -8.69 14.56 -6.81
C VAL A 261 -8.75 14.79 -8.30
N VAL A 262 -7.58 14.90 -8.93
CA VAL A 262 -7.44 15.01 -10.38
C VAL A 262 -7.46 13.61 -10.97
N VAL A 263 -8.39 13.36 -11.88
CA VAL A 263 -8.51 12.09 -12.62
C VAL A 263 -7.93 12.29 -14.00
N VAL A 264 -6.93 11.49 -14.33
CA VAL A 264 -6.22 11.55 -15.61
C VAL A 264 -6.61 10.35 -16.48
N ASP A 265 -6.99 10.61 -17.73
CA ASP A 265 -7.10 9.58 -18.77
C ASP A 265 -5.69 9.16 -19.20
N VAL A 266 -5.33 7.91 -18.94
CA VAL A 266 -3.97 7.37 -19.20
C VAL A 266 -3.66 7.37 -20.69
N ALA A 267 -4.60 6.96 -21.54
CA ALA A 267 -4.38 6.87 -22.99
C ALA A 267 -4.23 8.27 -23.63
N GLY A 268 -5.05 9.21 -23.21
CA GLY A 268 -5.01 10.60 -23.70
C GLY A 268 -3.96 11.47 -23.06
N ARG A 269 -3.31 11.03 -21.97
CA ARG A 269 -2.30 11.80 -21.21
C ARG A 269 -2.81 13.17 -20.78
N ARG A 270 -4.04 13.27 -20.33
CA ARG A 270 -4.71 14.53 -19.99
C ARG A 270 -5.70 14.37 -18.86
N GLU A 271 -5.99 15.46 -18.19
CA GLU A 271 -7.06 15.50 -17.22
C GLU A 271 -8.41 15.11 -17.86
N ALA A 272 -9.10 14.17 -17.24
CA ALA A 272 -10.46 13.77 -17.58
C ALA A 272 -11.47 14.47 -16.69
N LYS A 273 -11.16 14.64 -15.39
CA LYS A 273 -12.06 15.26 -14.42
C LYS A 273 -11.31 15.71 -13.17
N ARG A 274 -11.83 16.74 -12.48
CA ARG A 274 -11.52 17.08 -11.09
C ARG A 274 -12.71 16.78 -10.21
N VAL A 275 -12.46 16.16 -9.05
CA VAL A 275 -13.48 15.84 -8.05
C VAL A 275 -13.08 16.52 -6.76
N HIS A 276 -13.83 17.54 -6.36
CA HIS A 276 -13.60 18.19 -5.07
C HIS A 276 -14.03 17.23 -3.94
N VAL A 277 -13.08 16.82 -3.10
CA VAL A 277 -13.32 15.83 -2.04
C VAL A 277 -13.30 16.43 -0.63
N GLY A 278 -12.79 17.63 -0.46
CA GLY A 278 -12.71 18.33 0.83
C GLY A 278 -11.29 18.80 1.14
N LYS A 279 -11.04 19.18 2.38
CA LYS A 279 -9.78 19.81 2.80
C LYS A 279 -8.65 18.81 2.91
N SER A 280 -7.52 19.12 2.29
CA SER A 280 -6.27 18.34 2.39
C SER A 280 -6.46 16.85 2.07
N PRO A 281 -6.84 16.48 0.83
CA PRO A 281 -6.82 15.07 0.43
C PRO A 281 -5.38 14.57 0.32
N GLU A 282 -5.06 13.46 0.96
CA GLU A 282 -3.73 12.84 1.00
C GLU A 282 -3.77 11.45 0.40
N GLY A 283 -3.85 10.41 1.23
CA GLY A 283 -3.82 9.02 0.80
C GLY A 283 -4.92 8.66 -0.21
N ILE A 284 -4.57 7.87 -1.22
CA ILE A 284 -5.53 7.27 -2.18
C ILE A 284 -5.33 5.76 -2.20
N LEU A 285 -6.43 5.02 -2.09
CA LEU A 285 -6.49 3.59 -2.32
C LEU A 285 -7.56 3.29 -3.37
N ILE A 286 -7.21 2.50 -4.40
CA ILE A 286 -8.18 1.98 -5.36
C ILE A 286 -8.61 0.59 -4.90
N ALA A 287 -9.92 0.33 -4.86
CA ALA A 287 -10.44 -1.00 -4.57
C ALA A 287 -9.96 -2.01 -5.63
N PRO A 288 -9.63 -3.26 -5.25
CA PRO A 288 -9.08 -4.25 -6.19
C PRO A 288 -9.98 -4.55 -7.39
N ASP A 289 -11.30 -4.37 -7.25
CA ASP A 289 -12.29 -4.52 -8.32
C ASP A 289 -12.35 -3.32 -9.28
N GLY A 290 -11.62 -2.24 -8.98
CA GLY A 290 -11.62 -1.01 -9.77
C GLY A 290 -12.92 -0.20 -9.70
N GLY A 291 -13.87 -0.56 -8.83
CA GLY A 291 -15.16 0.11 -8.75
C GLY A 291 -15.14 1.40 -7.94
N ARG A 292 -14.23 1.53 -6.98
CA ARG A 292 -14.18 2.66 -6.04
C ARG A 292 -12.74 3.10 -5.77
N ALA A 293 -12.60 4.39 -5.49
CA ALA A 293 -11.41 4.95 -4.85
C ALA A 293 -11.77 5.47 -3.45
N TYR A 294 -10.90 5.23 -2.51
CA TYR A 294 -10.95 5.76 -1.15
C TYR A 294 -9.89 6.85 -1.03
N VAL A 295 -10.27 8.02 -0.57
CA VAL A 295 -9.39 9.19 -0.45
C VAL A 295 -9.43 9.67 0.99
N ALA A 296 -8.28 9.65 1.66
CA ALA A 296 -8.13 10.23 2.98
C ALA A 296 -8.19 11.75 2.87
N VAL A 297 -9.19 12.36 3.50
CA VAL A 297 -9.40 13.81 3.54
C VAL A 297 -9.01 14.28 4.93
N SER A 298 -7.70 14.53 5.10
CA SER A 298 -7.09 14.71 6.43
C SER A 298 -7.66 15.92 7.16
N GLY A 299 -7.83 17.03 6.46
CA GLY A 299 -8.37 18.28 7.03
C GLY A 299 -9.86 18.22 7.42
N ASP A 300 -10.60 17.21 6.96
CA ASP A 300 -12.02 17.00 7.30
C ASP A 300 -12.25 15.71 8.13
N ASN A 301 -11.19 15.00 8.52
CA ASN A 301 -11.21 13.82 9.38
C ASN A 301 -12.12 12.69 8.85
N ASN A 302 -12.11 12.45 7.54
CA ASN A 302 -12.88 11.40 6.92
C ASN A 302 -12.19 10.81 5.69
N VAL A 303 -12.69 9.67 5.23
CA VAL A 303 -12.34 9.07 3.95
C VAL A 303 -13.48 9.31 2.98
N ALA A 304 -13.25 10.00 1.87
CA ALA A 304 -14.20 10.13 0.78
C ALA A 304 -14.18 8.89 -0.12
N ILE A 305 -15.35 8.44 -0.56
CA ILE A 305 -15.53 7.34 -1.50
C ILE A 305 -15.88 7.94 -2.86
N ILE A 306 -15.06 7.67 -3.88
CA ILE A 306 -15.36 8.06 -5.27
C ILE A 306 -15.80 6.80 -6.02
N ASP A 307 -16.95 6.85 -6.66
CA ASP A 307 -17.37 5.85 -7.64
C ASP A 307 -16.61 6.08 -8.95
N LEU A 308 -15.82 5.09 -9.38
CA LEU A 308 -14.92 5.24 -10.54
C LEU A 308 -15.64 5.14 -11.89
N LYS A 309 -16.89 4.71 -11.92
CA LYS A 309 -17.70 4.71 -13.14
C LYS A 309 -18.28 6.09 -13.41
N THR A 310 -18.72 6.78 -12.39
CA THR A 310 -19.38 8.11 -12.51
C THR A 310 -18.42 9.26 -12.23
N LEU A 311 -17.28 8.97 -11.61
CA LEU A 311 -16.31 9.94 -11.11
C LEU A 311 -16.98 10.98 -10.19
N ALA A 312 -17.77 10.49 -9.24
CA ALA A 312 -18.50 11.31 -8.27
C ALA A 312 -18.36 10.74 -6.86
N ILE A 313 -18.53 11.58 -5.85
CA ILE A 313 -18.54 11.15 -4.45
C ILE A 313 -19.76 10.27 -4.20
N ALA A 314 -19.52 9.04 -3.74
CA ALA A 314 -20.53 8.06 -3.39
C ALA A 314 -20.80 7.96 -1.87
N GLY A 315 -19.94 8.54 -1.04
CA GLY A 315 -20.08 8.51 0.40
C GLY A 315 -18.85 9.01 1.14
N ARG A 316 -18.92 8.97 2.48
CA ARG A 316 -17.82 9.34 3.38
C ARG A 316 -17.80 8.42 4.59
N ILE A 317 -16.64 8.18 5.16
CA ILE A 317 -16.44 7.33 6.36
C ILE A 317 -15.60 8.14 7.36
N SER A 318 -16.12 8.35 8.56
CA SER A 318 -15.34 8.94 9.67
C SER A 318 -14.49 7.87 10.31
N THR A 319 -13.17 8.01 10.26
CA THR A 319 -12.22 6.99 10.74
C THR A 319 -11.42 7.40 11.97
N GLY A 320 -11.14 8.67 12.14
CA GLY A 320 -10.34 9.27 13.20
C GLY A 320 -9.79 10.62 12.76
N ILE A 321 -8.85 11.18 13.52
CA ILE A 321 -8.28 12.51 13.25
C ILE A 321 -7.06 12.37 12.33
N ASP A 322 -7.02 13.21 11.28
CA ASP A 322 -5.95 13.29 10.29
C ASP A 322 -5.69 11.94 9.58
N PRO A 323 -6.70 11.38 8.84
CA PRO A 323 -6.53 10.13 8.10
C PRO A 323 -5.54 10.29 6.94
N ASP A 324 -4.71 9.24 6.65
CA ASP A 324 -3.71 9.27 5.59
C ASP A 324 -3.55 7.89 4.92
N GLY A 325 -2.48 7.14 5.22
CA GLY A 325 -2.17 5.87 4.59
C GLY A 325 -3.27 4.82 4.74
N MET A 326 -3.57 4.13 3.65
CA MET A 326 -4.62 3.12 3.61
C MET A 326 -4.15 1.83 2.96
N ALA A 327 -4.72 0.70 3.41
CA ALA A 327 -4.56 -0.60 2.77
C ALA A 327 -5.90 -1.34 2.69
N TYR A 328 -5.98 -2.30 1.77
CA TYR A 328 -7.14 -3.18 1.60
C TYR A 328 -6.79 -4.60 2.03
N VAL A 329 -7.72 -5.28 2.69
CA VAL A 329 -7.56 -6.69 3.05
C VAL A 329 -8.90 -7.40 3.03
N GLU A 330 -8.92 -8.66 2.61
CA GLU A 330 -10.07 -9.57 2.72
C GLU A 330 -9.84 -10.62 3.78
N ARG A 331 -10.81 -10.80 4.70
CA ARG A 331 -10.68 -11.73 5.81
C ARG A 331 -11.97 -12.49 6.10
#